data_020ea91a14d9be1723bb5fe60c3eb5c5
#
_entry.id   020ea91a14d9be1723bb5fe60c3eb5c5
#
_cell.length_a   1.000
_cell.length_b   1.000
_cell.length_c   1.000
_cell.angle_alpha   90.00
_cell.angle_beta   90.00
_cell.angle_gamma   90.00
#
_symmetry.space_group_name_H-M   'P 1'
#
loop_
_entity.id
_entity.type
_entity.pdbx_description
1 polymer ?
#
loop_
_entity_poly.entity_id
_entity_poly.type
_entity_poly.pdbx_seq_one_letter_code
_entity_poly.pdbx_strand_id
1 'polypeptide(L)'
;TCNTVCGGKLDIAGMILKLRTKFAQEDGLNPVHKFCLDTVADRHLFHSMLRIASVAQGMITKGQPMIRHLPMFLSGLTAGRSLPSVAPQPFRDILPTIKQDVPNPKGKIAIFTGCLLDFVYVDIATDVVKALNMAGYIVEMPLGQACCGAPATYMGDVENAKKAAEMNLNAMEAEKYDYIVSACPTCTHALRD
;
A
#
# COMPACT_ATOMS: atom_id res chain seq x y z
N THR A 1 -20.51 -5.96 -6.07
CA THR A 1 -19.41 -6.78 -6.60
C THR A 1 -19.95 -7.95 -7.43
N CYS A 2 -19.11 -8.57 -8.30
CA CYS A 2 -19.58 -9.70 -9.14
C CYS A 2 -20.15 -10.85 -8.31
N ASN A 3 -19.57 -11.14 -7.15
CA ASN A 3 -20.03 -12.21 -6.26
C ASN A 3 -21.42 -11.92 -5.64
N THR A 4 -21.70 -10.65 -5.33
CA THR A 4 -22.98 -10.26 -4.69
C THR A 4 -24.15 -10.22 -5.65
N VAL A 5 -23.91 -9.94 -6.94
CA VAL A 5 -24.96 -9.86 -7.98
C VAL A 5 -25.09 -11.13 -8.80
N CYS A 6 -24.23 -12.12 -8.57
CA CYS A 6 -24.26 -13.38 -9.30
C CYS A 6 -25.47 -14.22 -8.87
N GLY A 7 -26.44 -14.44 -9.77
CA GLY A 7 -27.59 -15.30 -9.50
C GLY A 7 -27.24 -16.76 -9.18
N GLY A 8 -26.08 -17.25 -9.66
CA GLY A 8 -25.55 -18.58 -9.36
C GLY A 8 -24.75 -18.66 -8.06
N LYS A 9 -24.58 -17.53 -7.32
CA LYS A 9 -23.77 -17.44 -6.09
C LYS A 9 -22.33 -17.95 -6.25
N LEU A 10 -21.75 -17.80 -7.44
CA LEU A 10 -20.39 -18.23 -7.74
C LEU A 10 -19.37 -17.21 -7.23
N ASP A 11 -18.28 -17.69 -6.67
CA ASP A 11 -17.13 -16.85 -6.32
C ASP A 11 -16.27 -16.58 -7.56
N ILE A 12 -16.77 -15.69 -8.43
CA ILE A 12 -16.11 -15.32 -9.69
C ILE A 12 -14.73 -14.70 -9.43
N ALA A 13 -14.63 -13.86 -8.40
CA ALA A 13 -13.35 -13.20 -8.07
C ALA A 13 -12.29 -14.22 -7.65
N GLY A 14 -12.62 -15.14 -6.76
CA GLY A 14 -11.72 -16.22 -6.36
C GLY A 14 -11.36 -17.17 -7.51
N MET A 15 -12.30 -17.47 -8.40
CA MET A 15 -12.00 -18.26 -9.59
C MET A 15 -10.98 -17.57 -10.51
N ILE A 16 -11.14 -16.27 -10.74
CA ILE A 16 -10.20 -15.49 -11.56
C ILE A 16 -8.81 -15.47 -10.90
N LEU A 17 -8.75 -15.29 -9.59
CA LEU A 17 -7.45 -15.30 -8.86
C LEU A 17 -6.77 -16.66 -8.96
N LYS A 18 -7.50 -17.76 -8.79
CA LYS A 18 -6.98 -19.12 -8.97
C LYS A 18 -6.44 -19.36 -10.38
N LEU A 19 -7.16 -18.90 -11.41
CA LEU A 19 -6.70 -18.98 -12.80
C LEU A 19 -5.43 -18.17 -13.02
N ARG A 20 -5.35 -16.93 -12.54
CA ARG A 20 -4.16 -16.11 -12.64
C ARG A 20 -2.95 -16.76 -11.96
N THR A 21 -3.16 -17.32 -10.77
CA THR A 21 -2.10 -18.05 -10.04
C THR A 21 -1.63 -19.24 -10.86
N LYS A 22 -2.55 -20.02 -11.44
CA LYS A 22 -2.21 -21.17 -12.28
C LYS A 22 -1.38 -20.75 -13.50
N PHE A 23 -1.83 -19.76 -14.27
CA PHE A 23 -1.07 -19.26 -15.41
C PHE A 23 0.29 -18.66 -15.01
N ALA A 24 0.37 -17.93 -13.91
CA ALA A 24 1.64 -17.41 -13.40
C ALA A 24 2.63 -18.51 -13.02
N GLN A 25 2.13 -19.66 -12.56
CA GLN A 25 2.96 -20.84 -12.23
C GLN A 25 3.37 -21.64 -13.46
N GLU A 26 2.49 -21.79 -14.46
CA GLU A 26 2.73 -22.59 -15.66
C GLU A 26 3.53 -21.83 -16.73
N ASP A 27 3.12 -20.60 -17.04
CA ASP A 27 3.70 -19.79 -18.12
C ASP A 27 4.71 -18.75 -17.63
N GLY A 28 4.75 -18.51 -16.32
CA GLY A 28 5.52 -17.43 -15.70
C GLY A 28 4.84 -16.07 -15.86
N LEU A 29 5.33 -15.09 -15.11
CA LEU A 29 4.90 -13.70 -15.22
C LEU A 29 5.70 -12.98 -16.31
N ASN A 30 5.08 -12.01 -16.95
CA ASN A 30 5.84 -11.09 -17.83
C ASN A 30 7.04 -10.51 -17.08
N PRO A 31 8.25 -10.52 -17.64
CA PRO A 31 9.47 -10.07 -16.95
C PRO A 31 9.39 -8.68 -16.33
N VAL A 32 8.70 -7.73 -17.00
CA VAL A 32 8.50 -6.38 -16.48
C VAL A 32 7.61 -6.40 -15.23
N HIS A 33 6.51 -7.17 -15.27
CA HIS A 33 5.62 -7.32 -14.12
C HIS A 33 6.35 -7.99 -12.95
N LYS A 34 7.12 -9.06 -13.23
CA LYS A 34 7.89 -9.75 -12.20
C LYS A 34 8.90 -8.81 -11.55
N PHE A 35 9.66 -8.05 -12.33
CA PHE A 35 10.59 -7.04 -11.81
C PHE A 35 9.88 -6.00 -10.92
N CYS A 36 8.72 -5.51 -11.34
CA CYS A 36 7.94 -4.57 -10.52
C CYS A 36 7.48 -5.19 -9.20
N LEU A 37 6.99 -6.45 -9.23
CA LEU A 37 6.53 -7.13 -8.04
C LEU A 37 7.68 -7.46 -7.08
N ASP A 38 8.81 -7.90 -7.59
CA ASP A 38 10.03 -8.16 -6.80
C ASP A 38 10.52 -6.86 -6.12
N THR A 39 10.48 -5.74 -6.87
CA THR A 39 10.82 -4.42 -6.31
C THR A 39 9.88 -4.03 -5.18
N VAL A 40 8.57 -4.19 -5.37
CA VAL A 40 7.55 -3.87 -4.35
C VAL A 40 7.65 -4.79 -3.14
N ALA A 41 8.05 -6.05 -3.34
CA ALA A 41 8.25 -7.02 -2.27
C ALA A 41 9.54 -6.78 -1.47
N ASP A 42 10.51 -6.06 -2.01
CA ASP A 42 11.68 -5.59 -1.27
C ASP A 42 11.40 -4.20 -0.67
N ARG A 43 11.09 -4.17 0.62
CA ARG A 43 10.75 -2.93 1.34
C ARG A 43 11.81 -1.85 1.19
N HIS A 44 13.09 -2.20 1.33
CA HIS A 44 14.18 -1.22 1.31
C HIS A 44 14.38 -0.64 -0.09
N LEU A 45 14.38 -1.50 -1.09
CA LEU A 45 14.50 -1.08 -2.49
C LEU A 45 13.30 -0.21 -2.89
N PHE A 46 12.09 -0.65 -2.61
CA PHE A 46 10.86 0.06 -2.95
C PHE A 46 10.78 1.45 -2.32
N HIS A 47 11.07 1.55 -1.01
CA HIS A 47 11.04 2.84 -0.32
C HIS A 47 12.15 3.78 -0.81
N SER A 48 13.33 3.26 -1.11
CA SER A 48 14.43 4.06 -1.68
C SER A 48 14.07 4.58 -3.07
N MET A 49 13.48 3.74 -3.92
CA MET A 49 13.01 4.16 -5.24
C MET A 49 11.91 5.23 -5.17
N LEU A 50 10.96 5.10 -4.24
CA LEU A 50 9.92 6.13 -4.06
C LEU A 50 10.49 7.46 -3.55
N ARG A 51 11.48 7.44 -2.66
CA ARG A 51 12.18 8.66 -2.22
C ARG A 51 12.93 9.33 -3.36
N ILE A 52 13.64 8.56 -4.19
CA ILE A 52 14.31 9.09 -5.37
C ILE A 52 13.29 9.65 -6.37
N ALA A 53 12.20 8.91 -6.62
CA ALA A 53 11.12 9.36 -7.49
C ALA A 53 10.47 10.66 -7.00
N SER A 54 10.28 10.83 -5.70
CA SER A 54 9.76 12.06 -5.09
C SER A 54 10.65 13.28 -5.39
N VAL A 55 11.96 13.13 -5.31
CA VAL A 55 12.90 14.20 -5.65
C VAL A 55 12.91 14.48 -7.16
N ALA A 56 13.01 13.43 -7.97
CA ALA A 56 13.05 13.54 -9.43
C ALA A 56 11.76 14.15 -10.01
N GLN A 57 10.60 13.77 -9.48
CA GLN A 57 9.34 14.36 -9.95
C GLN A 57 9.24 15.87 -9.70
N GLY A 58 9.82 16.37 -8.59
CA GLY A 58 9.82 17.80 -8.29
C GLY A 58 10.47 18.63 -9.40
N MET A 59 11.48 18.07 -10.06
CA MET A 59 12.15 18.69 -11.21
C MET A 59 11.30 18.62 -12.50
N ILE A 60 10.48 17.58 -12.65
CA ILE A 60 9.73 17.31 -13.90
C ILE A 60 8.32 17.91 -13.84
N THR A 61 7.62 17.80 -12.72
CA THR A 61 6.19 18.10 -12.64
C THR A 61 5.85 19.45 -12.05
N LYS A 62 6.86 20.24 -11.63
CA LYS A 62 6.66 21.58 -11.01
C LYS A 62 5.59 21.58 -9.90
N GLY A 63 5.50 20.50 -9.12
CA GLY A 63 4.58 20.42 -7.98
C GLY A 63 3.12 20.09 -8.32
N GLN A 64 2.82 19.63 -9.52
CA GLN A 64 1.44 19.19 -9.86
C GLN A 64 1.08 17.92 -9.11
N PRO A 65 -0.15 17.81 -8.54
CA PRO A 65 -0.58 16.65 -7.76
C PRO A 65 -0.80 15.37 -8.59
N MET A 66 -0.87 15.51 -9.92
CA MET A 66 -1.09 14.40 -10.85
C MET A 66 -0.12 14.49 -12.02
N ILE A 67 0.59 13.39 -12.26
CA ILE A 67 1.50 13.25 -13.40
C ILE A 67 0.70 12.73 -14.58
N ARG A 68 0.45 13.58 -15.56
CA ARG A 68 -0.29 13.22 -16.80
C ARG A 68 0.64 12.87 -17.96
N HIS A 69 1.81 13.48 -18.00
CA HIS A 69 2.77 13.32 -19.07
C HIS A 69 4.14 13.01 -18.49
N LEU A 70 4.62 11.82 -18.77
CA LEU A 70 6.01 11.45 -18.55
C LEU A 70 6.84 11.75 -19.80
N PRO A 71 8.16 11.91 -19.66
CA PRO A 71 9.06 11.97 -20.82
C PRO A 71 8.79 10.84 -21.81
N MET A 72 9.02 11.09 -23.11
CA MET A 72 8.61 10.19 -24.21
C MET A 72 9.06 8.73 -24.01
N PHE A 73 10.26 8.49 -23.45
CA PHE A 73 10.77 7.14 -23.16
C PHE A 73 10.04 6.41 -22.01
N LEU A 74 9.27 7.13 -21.18
CA LEU A 74 8.43 6.58 -20.12
C LEU A 74 6.92 6.72 -20.39
N SER A 75 6.56 7.27 -21.53
CA SER A 75 5.14 7.56 -21.88
C SER A 75 4.27 6.31 -21.90
N GLY A 76 4.85 5.14 -22.20
CA GLY A 76 4.15 3.86 -22.14
C GLY A 76 3.63 3.48 -20.76
N LEU A 77 4.25 3.97 -19.68
CA LEU A 77 3.80 3.74 -18.31
C LEU A 77 2.54 4.54 -17.95
N THR A 78 2.33 5.65 -18.63
CA THR A 78 1.14 6.51 -18.39
C THR A 78 0.06 6.34 -19.44
N ALA A 79 0.22 5.47 -20.45
CA ALA A 79 -0.68 5.28 -21.58
C ALA A 79 -2.18 5.55 -21.26
N GLY A 80 -2.63 6.80 -21.41
CA GLY A 80 -3.99 7.25 -21.11
C GLY A 80 -4.37 7.28 -19.61
N ARG A 81 -3.42 7.14 -18.68
CA ARG A 81 -3.65 7.16 -17.24
C ARG A 81 -2.91 8.32 -16.58
N SER A 82 -3.51 8.88 -15.54
CA SER A 82 -2.83 9.83 -14.65
C SER A 82 -2.28 9.09 -13.45
N LEU A 83 -1.02 9.33 -13.12
CA LEU A 83 -0.40 8.79 -11.91
C LEU A 83 -0.42 9.85 -10.81
N PRO A 84 -0.76 9.49 -9.56
CA PRO A 84 -0.62 10.43 -8.46
C PRO A 84 0.86 10.74 -8.23
N SER A 85 1.14 11.95 -7.78
CA SER A 85 2.50 12.34 -7.38
C SER A 85 2.90 11.64 -6.09
N VAL A 86 4.18 11.32 -5.96
CA VAL A 86 4.75 10.83 -4.70
C VAL A 86 4.94 12.01 -3.76
N ALA A 87 4.54 11.88 -2.51
CA ALA A 87 4.69 12.93 -1.52
C ALA A 87 6.17 13.28 -1.29
N PRO A 88 6.50 14.55 -1.08
CA PRO A 88 7.88 14.99 -0.80
C PRO A 88 8.46 14.33 0.45
N GLN A 89 7.61 14.10 1.44
CA GLN A 89 7.95 13.43 2.70
C GLN A 89 6.96 12.31 2.97
N PRO A 90 7.43 11.07 3.18
CA PRO A 90 6.55 9.95 3.50
C PRO A 90 5.89 10.13 4.87
N PHE A 91 4.71 9.56 5.04
CA PHE A 91 3.95 9.64 6.28
C PHE A 91 4.71 9.10 7.49
N ARG A 92 5.51 8.05 7.32
CA ARG A 92 6.37 7.47 8.37
C ARG A 92 7.36 8.47 8.99
N ASP A 93 7.77 9.47 8.21
CA ASP A 93 8.68 10.52 8.67
C ASP A 93 7.89 11.69 9.29
N ILE A 94 6.61 11.83 8.96
CA ILE A 94 5.72 12.87 9.48
C ILE A 94 5.09 12.46 10.80
N LEU A 95 4.64 11.22 10.94
CA LEU A 95 3.93 10.76 12.13
C LEU A 95 4.65 11.07 13.45
N PRO A 96 5.99 10.90 13.58
CA PRO A 96 6.70 11.26 14.81
C PRO A 96 6.63 12.75 15.15
N THR A 97 6.34 13.62 14.16
CA THR A 97 6.20 15.06 14.36
C THR A 97 4.79 15.49 14.76
N ILE A 98 3.81 14.61 14.59
CA ILE A 98 2.42 14.86 14.96
C ILE A 98 2.31 14.78 16.48
N LYS A 99 1.99 15.90 17.10
CA LYS A 99 1.72 15.92 18.54
C LYS A 99 0.38 15.21 18.81
N GLN A 100 0.44 14.08 19.46
CA GLN A 100 -0.72 13.32 19.89
C GLN A 100 -1.05 13.67 21.35
N ASP A 101 -1.88 14.68 21.52
CA ASP A 101 -2.34 15.12 22.85
C ASP A 101 -3.67 14.39 23.17
N VAL A 102 -3.53 13.19 23.72
CA VAL A 102 -4.66 12.31 24.07
C VAL A 102 -4.64 12.09 25.58
N PRO A 103 -5.38 12.90 26.35
CA PRO A 103 -5.46 12.71 27.81
C PRO A 103 -6.23 11.44 28.12
N ASN A 104 -5.67 10.58 28.99
CA ASN A 104 -6.24 9.29 29.38
C ASN A 104 -6.60 8.40 28.17
N PRO A 105 -5.61 7.93 27.40
CA PRO A 105 -5.87 7.19 26.19
C PRO A 105 -6.65 5.89 26.49
N LYS A 106 -7.65 5.62 25.67
CA LYS A 106 -8.46 4.38 25.71
C LYS A 106 -7.68 3.15 25.29
N GLY A 107 -6.61 3.34 24.52
CA GLY A 107 -5.76 2.28 24.02
C GLY A 107 -4.82 2.75 22.92
N LYS A 108 -4.10 1.79 22.32
CA LYS A 108 -3.14 1.99 21.26
C LYS A 108 -3.59 1.34 19.97
N ILE A 109 -3.48 2.06 18.87
CA ILE A 109 -3.83 1.60 17.53
C ILE A 109 -2.58 1.56 16.67
N ALA A 110 -2.35 0.41 16.00
CA ALA A 110 -1.39 0.34 14.91
C ALA A 110 -2.05 0.83 13.61
N ILE A 111 -1.46 1.84 12.96
CA ILE A 111 -1.89 2.23 11.62
C ILE A 111 -1.10 1.46 10.56
N PHE A 112 -1.82 0.73 9.70
CA PHE A 112 -1.26 0.14 8.50
C PHE A 112 -1.46 1.08 7.31
N THR A 113 -0.39 1.69 6.84
CA THR A 113 -0.42 2.67 5.76
C THR A 113 -0.25 2.03 4.38
N GLY A 114 0.46 0.89 4.33
CA GLY A 114 0.88 0.31 3.06
C GLY A 114 1.69 1.33 2.25
N CYS A 115 1.65 1.19 0.92
CA CYS A 115 2.44 2.06 0.04
C CYS A 115 1.72 3.39 -0.30
N LEU A 116 0.40 3.38 -0.45
CA LEU A 116 -0.35 4.56 -0.91
C LEU A 116 -0.48 5.64 0.16
N LEU A 117 -0.85 5.26 1.37
CA LEU A 117 -1.00 6.23 2.46
C LEU A 117 0.35 6.73 2.97
N ASP A 118 1.40 5.92 2.82
CA ASP A 118 2.74 6.31 3.26
C ASP A 118 3.43 7.27 2.28
N PHE A 119 3.27 7.05 0.97
CA PHE A 119 4.04 7.78 -0.04
C PHE A 119 3.22 8.66 -0.98
N VAL A 120 1.90 8.56 -0.97
CA VAL A 120 1.04 9.30 -1.90
C VAL A 120 -0.01 10.14 -1.17
N TYR A 121 -0.84 9.52 -0.36
CA TYR A 121 -1.96 10.16 0.34
C TYR A 121 -1.64 10.41 1.80
N VAL A 122 -0.55 11.12 2.04
CA VAL A 122 -0.01 11.42 3.37
C VAL A 122 -0.94 12.30 4.21
N ASP A 123 -1.64 13.21 3.56
CA ASP A 123 -2.68 14.05 4.14
C ASP A 123 -3.82 13.21 4.71
N ILE A 124 -4.30 12.23 3.95
CA ILE A 124 -5.35 11.29 4.42
C ILE A 124 -4.85 10.50 5.64
N ALA A 125 -3.62 9.98 5.59
CA ALA A 125 -3.05 9.26 6.73
C ALA A 125 -2.95 10.15 7.98
N THR A 126 -2.57 11.41 7.79
CA THR A 126 -2.49 12.40 8.87
C THR A 126 -3.87 12.69 9.48
N ASP A 127 -4.90 12.84 8.65
CA ASP A 127 -6.25 13.11 9.12
C ASP A 127 -6.87 11.89 9.83
N VAL A 128 -6.53 10.67 9.39
CA VAL A 128 -6.90 9.43 10.11
C VAL A 128 -6.30 9.44 11.52
N VAL A 129 -5.01 9.79 11.68
CA VAL A 129 -4.39 9.90 13.01
C VAL A 129 -5.13 10.92 13.89
N LYS A 130 -5.41 12.12 13.35
CA LYS A 130 -6.16 13.13 14.09
C LYS A 130 -7.53 12.63 14.52
N ALA A 131 -8.28 11.97 13.62
CA ALA A 131 -9.59 11.41 13.93
C ALA A 131 -9.52 10.35 15.03
N LEU A 132 -8.52 9.47 15.00
CA LEU A 132 -8.30 8.44 16.01
C LEU A 132 -7.88 9.07 17.37
N ASN A 133 -7.04 10.12 17.35
CA ASN A 133 -6.71 10.85 18.56
C ASN A 133 -7.95 11.54 19.19
N MET A 134 -8.81 12.15 18.36
CA MET A 134 -10.09 12.70 18.83
C MET A 134 -11.02 11.63 19.41
N ALA A 135 -10.95 10.41 18.90
CA ALA A 135 -11.68 9.27 19.47
C ALA A 135 -11.06 8.73 20.77
N GLY A 136 -9.89 9.22 21.17
CA GLY A 136 -9.22 8.87 22.42
C GLY A 136 -8.18 7.77 22.30
N TYR A 137 -7.62 7.53 21.13
CA TYR A 137 -6.58 6.52 20.92
C TYR A 137 -5.24 7.14 20.55
N ILE A 138 -4.15 6.53 21.03
CA ILE A 138 -2.80 6.82 20.56
C ILE A 138 -2.53 5.97 19.33
N VAL A 139 -1.96 6.58 18.30
CA VAL A 139 -1.65 5.91 17.02
C VAL A 139 -0.16 5.73 16.87
N GLU A 140 0.26 4.49 16.64
CA GLU A 140 1.64 4.13 16.33
C GLU A 140 1.71 3.52 14.93
N MET A 141 2.82 3.73 14.25
CA MET A 141 3.09 3.11 12.95
C MET A 141 4.25 2.13 13.10
N PRO A 142 4.01 0.82 13.01
CA PRO A 142 5.08 -0.17 12.98
C PRO A 142 5.97 0.04 11.74
N LEU A 143 7.23 0.45 11.97
CA LEU A 143 8.13 0.85 10.88
C LEU A 143 8.57 -0.29 9.97
N GLY A 144 8.41 -1.55 10.41
CA GLY A 144 8.72 -2.75 9.63
C GLY A 144 7.73 -3.06 8.52
N GLN A 145 6.54 -2.42 8.52
CA GLN A 145 5.51 -2.71 7.52
C GLN A 145 5.94 -2.38 6.09
N ALA A 146 5.45 -3.17 5.15
CA ALA A 146 5.69 -3.08 3.72
C ALA A 146 4.39 -2.89 2.93
N CYS A 147 4.41 -3.12 1.62
CA CYS A 147 3.19 -3.24 0.82
C CYS A 147 2.33 -4.40 1.36
N CYS A 148 0.99 -4.25 1.29
CA CYS A 148 0.08 -5.32 1.73
C CYS A 148 0.13 -6.60 0.89
N GLY A 149 0.85 -6.62 -0.23
CA GLY A 149 0.97 -7.79 -1.10
C GLY A 149 -0.18 -7.96 -2.11
N ALA A 150 -1.25 -7.18 -2.03
CA ALA A 150 -2.39 -7.30 -2.95
C ALA A 150 -2.01 -7.25 -4.44
N PRO A 151 -1.07 -6.40 -4.92
CA PRO A 151 -0.65 -6.45 -6.32
C PRO A 151 -0.08 -7.81 -6.74
N ALA A 152 0.73 -8.44 -5.89
CA ALA A 152 1.29 -9.77 -6.14
C ALA A 152 0.18 -10.83 -6.14
N THR A 153 -0.71 -10.81 -5.16
CA THR A 153 -1.88 -11.71 -5.09
C THR A 153 -2.73 -11.60 -6.36
N TYR A 154 -3.07 -10.38 -6.78
CA TYR A 154 -3.93 -10.17 -7.96
C TYR A 154 -3.26 -10.53 -9.29
N MET A 155 -1.94 -10.58 -9.34
CA MET A 155 -1.19 -11.05 -10.50
C MET A 155 -0.83 -12.54 -10.45
N GLY A 156 -1.14 -13.22 -9.34
CA GLY A 156 -0.86 -14.65 -9.16
C GLY A 156 0.56 -14.95 -8.67
N ASP A 157 1.33 -13.93 -8.26
CA ASP A 157 2.67 -14.09 -7.68
C ASP A 157 2.57 -14.45 -6.19
N VAL A 158 2.33 -15.73 -5.92
CA VAL A 158 2.15 -16.25 -4.56
C VAL A 158 3.40 -16.04 -3.70
N GLU A 159 4.57 -16.10 -4.30
CA GLU A 159 5.86 -15.98 -3.59
C GLU A 159 6.04 -14.58 -3.00
N ASN A 160 5.86 -13.56 -3.82
CA ASN A 160 5.93 -12.17 -3.36
C ASN A 160 4.75 -11.79 -2.45
N ALA A 161 3.58 -12.38 -2.67
CA ALA A 161 2.44 -12.20 -1.76
C ALA A 161 2.74 -12.74 -0.36
N LYS A 162 3.28 -13.96 -0.24
CA LYS A 162 3.71 -14.54 1.04
C LYS A 162 4.79 -13.72 1.72
N LYS A 163 5.83 -13.33 0.97
CA LYS A 163 6.92 -12.49 1.50
C LYS A 163 6.38 -11.18 2.10
N ALA A 164 5.44 -10.53 1.43
CA ALA A 164 4.81 -9.32 1.94
C ALA A 164 3.99 -9.59 3.21
N ALA A 165 3.23 -10.68 3.24
CA ALA A 165 2.42 -11.06 4.40
C ALA A 165 3.31 -11.36 5.62
N GLU A 166 4.36 -12.15 5.47
CA GLU A 166 5.32 -12.47 6.54
C GLU A 166 6.00 -11.23 7.11
N MET A 167 6.45 -10.32 6.25
CA MET A 167 7.03 -9.05 6.71
C MET A 167 6.04 -8.22 7.51
N ASN A 168 4.79 -8.14 7.07
CA ASN A 168 3.77 -7.35 7.74
C ASN A 168 3.33 -8.00 9.06
N LEU A 169 3.19 -9.31 9.12
CA LEU A 169 2.88 -10.03 10.36
C LEU A 169 3.98 -9.80 11.41
N ASN A 170 5.25 -9.93 11.00
CA ASN A 170 6.39 -9.69 11.89
C ASN A 170 6.46 -8.22 12.35
N ALA A 171 6.11 -7.27 11.48
CA ALA A 171 6.15 -5.86 11.80
C ALA A 171 5.02 -5.41 12.73
N MET A 172 3.83 -5.99 12.56
CA MET A 172 2.63 -5.53 13.27
C MET A 172 2.64 -5.85 14.74
N GLU A 173 3.36 -6.92 15.20
CA GLU A 173 3.39 -7.32 16.61
C GLU A 173 2.01 -7.15 17.28
N ALA A 174 1.00 -7.83 16.72
CA ALA A 174 -0.43 -7.55 16.98
C ALA A 174 -0.80 -7.53 18.47
N GLU A 175 -0.03 -8.22 19.30
CA GLU A 175 -0.23 -8.27 20.76
C GLU A 175 0.02 -6.93 21.47
N LYS A 176 0.71 -5.99 20.81
CA LYS A 176 1.01 -4.67 21.39
C LYS A 176 -0.11 -3.65 21.17
N TYR A 177 -1.10 -3.96 20.35
CA TYR A 177 -2.11 -3.01 19.90
C TYR A 177 -3.52 -3.55 20.14
N ASP A 178 -4.42 -2.68 20.57
CA ASP A 178 -5.84 -3.03 20.71
C ASP A 178 -6.52 -3.20 19.35
N TYR A 179 -6.07 -2.44 18.35
CA TYR A 179 -6.60 -2.50 16.98
C TYR A 179 -5.50 -2.25 15.95
N ILE A 180 -5.66 -2.87 14.78
CA ILE A 180 -4.90 -2.54 13.55
C ILE A 180 -5.89 -1.89 12.59
N VAL A 181 -5.59 -0.67 12.15
CA VAL A 181 -6.47 0.14 11.29
C VAL A 181 -5.76 0.49 10.00
N SER A 182 -6.45 0.38 8.88
CA SER A 182 -5.99 0.89 7.58
C SER A 182 -7.10 1.69 6.91
N ALA A 183 -6.76 2.84 6.33
CA ALA A 183 -7.70 3.62 5.52
C ALA A 183 -7.71 3.20 4.04
N CYS A 184 -6.93 2.20 3.66
CA CYS A 184 -6.93 1.65 2.30
C CYS A 184 -7.79 0.36 2.26
N PRO A 185 -8.92 0.35 1.51
CA PRO A 185 -9.78 -0.84 1.42
C PRO A 185 -9.05 -2.08 0.89
N THR A 186 -8.15 -1.90 -0.07
CA THR A 186 -7.34 -3.00 -0.61
C THR A 186 -6.40 -3.59 0.44
N CYS A 187 -5.77 -2.73 1.25
CA CYS A 187 -4.90 -3.19 2.34
C CYS A 187 -5.73 -3.90 3.42
N THR A 188 -6.90 -3.34 3.78
CA THR A 188 -7.80 -3.96 4.78
C THR A 188 -8.24 -5.36 4.33
N HIS A 189 -8.56 -5.53 3.04
CA HIS A 189 -8.90 -6.84 2.49
C HIS A 189 -7.71 -7.81 2.56
N ALA A 190 -6.53 -7.36 2.12
CA ALA A 190 -5.33 -8.21 2.12
C ALA A 190 -4.81 -8.58 3.52
N LEU A 191 -5.12 -7.79 4.54
CA LEU A 191 -4.75 -8.12 5.93
C LEU A 191 -5.76 -9.05 6.62
N ARG A 192 -6.97 -9.16 6.07
CA ARG A 192 -8.08 -9.93 6.65
C ARG A 192 -8.15 -11.36 6.11
N ASP A 193 -7.82 -11.55 4.86
CA ASP A 193 -7.98 -12.78 4.07
C ASP A 193 -6.63 -13.44 3.79
#